data_f4e3e13e4b37ff4e3e9acb55decda77c
#
_entry.id   f4e3e13e4b37ff4e3e9acb55decda77c
#
_cell.length_a   1.000
_cell.length_b   1.000
_cell.length_c   1.000
_cell.angle_alpha   90.00
_cell.angle_beta   90.00
_cell.angle_gamma   90.00
#
_symmetry.space_group_name_H-M   'P 1'
#
loop_
_entity.id
_entity.type
_entity.pdbx_description
1 polymer ?
#
loop_
_entity_poly.entity_id
_entity_poly.type
_entity_poly.pdbx_seq_one_letter_code
_entity_poly.pdbx_strand_id
1 'polypeptide(L)'
;MYRHAAFFVTCLAMVPLVLGVVLVEGEPPLHEQVALALTGMLVLAKLMLLQGWHGSAKALVGFTLLPLALALASYVLPEYWIPLSQWDAMSRGLATGLTLEDWRPGLLTTLALLLLAVLVATHSRASLGGPLLLLMTALLLGIQALLGGTGLDAQLPRAAAGPWSTLAMATLLTGLSVAALPGWRANATALRRTLAPSLLLVLAALLLWHHQKSVTERELHATSETEARQLGDHLIREIHDHLAAVERFANAWTLFDTPPSQAEWARLAAPYHHDFRYLLNIAFVDPDSRITRIYPPSDINRQVLGERLFDAQPAGREAVRRALVEQRIGRTEVIMLLQGVPGIIHYLPIPLDERRTLGAVAMVISLPMLADTLFSEVDTQHTSLLLTQGERILASLVPATRLGPWQHEVQLDISGIPLGLTIQPSHSRLLEQFPRHPMVTLVTGLTLAYLLYLVLHGYIRLALQHR
;
A
#
# COMPACT_ATOMS: atom_id res chain seq x y z
N MET A 1 -2.01 41.15 28.84
CA MET A 1 -0.83 40.61 28.14
C MET A 1 -1.05 39.21 27.56
N TYR A 2 -1.32 38.16 28.35
CA TYR A 2 -1.49 36.78 27.81
C TYR A 2 -2.64 36.61 26.82
N ARG A 3 -3.74 37.35 26.98
CA ARG A 3 -4.89 37.26 26.05
C ARG A 3 -4.52 37.78 24.67
N HIS A 4 -3.75 38.88 24.58
CA HIS A 4 -3.26 39.40 23.30
C HIS A 4 -2.19 38.49 22.67
N ALA A 5 -1.28 37.94 23.49
CA ALA A 5 -0.31 36.96 23.00
C ALA A 5 -0.98 35.68 22.48
N ALA A 6 -1.99 35.17 23.21
CA ALA A 6 -2.77 34.01 22.75
C ALA A 6 -3.53 34.29 21.47
N PHE A 7 -4.11 35.48 21.32
CA PHE A 7 -4.78 35.93 20.10
C PHE A 7 -3.80 35.96 18.93
N PHE A 8 -2.63 36.59 19.09
CA PHE A 8 -1.62 36.70 18.07
C PHE A 8 -1.11 35.32 17.62
N VAL A 9 -0.74 34.43 18.57
CA VAL A 9 -0.28 33.06 18.24
C VAL A 9 -1.37 32.24 17.55
N THR A 10 -2.65 32.43 17.97
CA THR A 10 -3.76 31.74 17.29
C THR A 10 -3.95 32.25 15.85
N CYS A 11 -3.75 33.55 15.60
CA CYS A 11 -3.76 34.10 14.26
C CYS A 11 -2.65 33.51 13.37
N LEU A 12 -1.47 33.22 13.94
CA LEU A 12 -0.38 32.56 13.22
C LEU A 12 -0.75 31.16 12.72
N ALA A 13 -1.73 30.49 13.34
CA ALA A 13 -2.22 29.19 12.85
C ALA A 13 -2.93 29.29 11.48
N MET A 14 -3.36 30.49 11.07
CA MET A 14 -3.91 30.71 9.72
C MET A 14 -2.83 30.62 8.62
N VAL A 15 -1.57 30.90 8.95
CA VAL A 15 -0.46 30.88 7.98
C VAL A 15 -0.27 29.50 7.35
N PRO A 16 -0.06 28.41 8.11
CA PRO A 16 0.06 27.07 7.52
C PRO A 16 -1.23 26.60 6.81
N LEU A 17 -2.41 27.06 7.24
CA LEU A 17 -3.66 26.77 6.54
C LEU A 17 -3.69 27.39 5.14
N VAL A 18 -3.30 28.65 5.02
CA VAL A 18 -3.21 29.35 3.72
C VAL A 18 -2.10 28.73 2.86
N LEU A 19 -0.93 28.47 3.44
CA LEU A 19 0.19 27.86 2.71
C LEU A 19 -0.15 26.45 2.24
N GLY A 20 -0.88 25.67 3.03
CA GLY A 20 -1.34 24.32 2.67
C GLY A 20 -2.30 24.31 1.47
N VAL A 21 -3.01 25.42 1.22
CA VAL A 21 -3.89 25.56 0.07
C VAL A 21 -3.16 26.12 -1.15
N VAL A 22 -2.17 27.00 -0.93
CA VAL A 22 -1.54 27.81 -2.01
C VAL A 22 -0.26 27.16 -2.55
N LEU A 23 0.55 26.52 -1.69
CA LEU A 23 1.91 26.04 -2.03
C LEU A 23 1.99 24.56 -2.39
N VAL A 24 0.91 23.79 -2.26
CA VAL A 24 0.93 22.39 -2.69
C VAL A 24 0.89 22.36 -4.21
N GLU A 25 1.97 21.90 -4.84
CA GLU A 25 1.99 21.59 -6.27
C GLU A 25 1.03 20.42 -6.54
N GLY A 26 -0.11 20.71 -7.14
CA GLY A 26 -1.23 19.79 -7.33
C GLY A 26 -2.33 19.98 -6.27
N GLU A 27 -3.53 19.42 -6.53
CA GLU A 27 -4.61 19.44 -5.55
C GLU A 27 -4.27 18.50 -4.38
N PRO A 28 -4.23 18.99 -3.12
CA PRO A 28 -4.03 18.12 -1.98
C PRO A 28 -5.16 17.09 -1.91
N PRO A 29 -4.88 15.86 -1.45
CA PRO A 29 -5.90 14.83 -1.35
C PRO A 29 -7.07 15.30 -0.46
N LEU A 30 -8.29 14.92 -0.80
CA LEU A 30 -9.51 15.44 -0.18
C LEU A 30 -9.52 15.35 1.35
N HIS A 31 -8.99 14.26 1.92
CA HIS A 31 -8.89 14.09 3.37
C HIS A 31 -7.98 15.14 4.04
N GLU A 32 -6.94 15.61 3.37
CA GLU A 32 -6.08 16.70 3.86
C GLU A 32 -6.81 18.03 3.78
N GLN A 33 -7.55 18.29 2.69
CA GLN A 33 -8.41 19.49 2.57
C GLN A 33 -9.44 19.55 3.69
N VAL A 34 -10.08 18.42 4.01
CA VAL A 34 -11.02 18.31 5.13
C VAL A 34 -10.33 18.57 6.47
N ALA A 35 -9.15 18.00 6.72
CA ALA A 35 -8.39 18.24 7.94
C ALA A 35 -7.99 19.72 8.08
N LEU A 36 -7.55 20.37 7.02
CA LEU A 36 -7.25 21.80 6.98
C LEU A 36 -8.49 22.65 7.26
N ALA A 37 -9.63 22.34 6.62
CA ALA A 37 -10.88 23.05 6.82
C ALA A 37 -11.38 22.97 8.27
N LEU A 38 -11.39 21.76 8.86
CA LEU A 38 -11.81 21.55 10.24
C LEU A 38 -10.86 22.26 11.22
N THR A 39 -9.55 22.22 10.97
CA THR A 39 -8.56 22.98 11.78
C THR A 39 -8.83 24.48 11.67
N GLY A 40 -9.10 25.01 10.47
CA GLY A 40 -9.45 26.41 10.23
C GLY A 40 -10.71 26.84 10.99
N MET A 41 -11.74 26.01 11.03
CA MET A 41 -12.95 26.24 11.82
C MET A 41 -12.65 26.33 13.33
N LEU A 42 -11.78 25.43 13.85
CA LEU A 42 -11.38 25.48 15.27
C LEU A 42 -10.53 26.72 15.60
N VAL A 43 -9.64 27.16 14.69
CA VAL A 43 -8.89 28.43 14.81
C VAL A 43 -9.87 29.60 14.90
N LEU A 44 -10.83 29.65 13.98
CA LEU A 44 -11.84 30.73 13.95
C LEU A 44 -12.71 30.72 15.22
N ALA A 45 -13.17 29.54 15.66
CA ALA A 45 -13.93 29.39 16.90
C ALA A 45 -13.13 29.91 18.11
N LYS A 46 -11.80 29.62 18.16
CA LYS A 46 -10.93 30.12 19.20
C LYS A 46 -10.78 31.64 19.18
N LEU A 47 -10.60 32.23 18.00
CA LEU A 47 -10.54 33.68 17.85
C LEU A 47 -11.84 34.37 18.30
N MET A 48 -13.00 33.79 17.95
CA MET A 48 -14.32 34.27 18.40
C MET A 48 -14.45 34.20 19.93
N LEU A 49 -14.00 33.13 20.57
CA LEU A 49 -13.97 33.03 22.03
C LEU A 49 -13.10 34.10 22.69
N LEU A 50 -11.95 34.40 22.10
CA LEU A 50 -11.04 35.45 22.61
C LEU A 50 -11.65 36.87 22.47
N GLN A 51 -12.50 37.07 21.46
CA GLN A 51 -13.26 38.31 21.27
C GLN A 51 -14.54 38.39 22.11
N GLY A 52 -14.97 37.30 22.75
CA GLY A 52 -16.19 37.25 23.55
C GLY A 52 -17.45 36.75 22.84
N TRP A 53 -17.33 36.28 21.59
CA TRP A 53 -18.45 35.76 20.79
C TRP A 53 -18.72 34.29 21.12
N HIS A 54 -19.17 34.04 22.36
CA HIS A 54 -19.30 32.67 22.90
C HIS A 54 -20.37 31.83 22.18
N GLY A 55 -21.49 32.41 21.76
CA GLY A 55 -22.57 31.70 21.07
C GLY A 55 -22.14 31.17 19.72
N SER A 56 -21.61 32.03 18.88
CA SER A 56 -21.15 31.69 17.53
C SER A 56 -19.97 30.71 17.56
N ALA A 57 -19.04 30.88 18.53
CA ALA A 57 -17.92 29.96 18.70
C ALA A 57 -18.36 28.55 19.08
N LYS A 58 -19.37 28.41 19.98
CA LYS A 58 -19.95 27.10 20.36
C LYS A 58 -20.67 26.42 19.18
N ALA A 59 -21.42 27.20 18.39
CA ALA A 59 -22.07 26.69 17.19
C ALA A 59 -21.05 26.16 16.18
N LEU A 60 -19.94 26.89 15.97
CA LEU A 60 -18.87 26.49 15.06
C LEU A 60 -18.15 25.21 15.55
N VAL A 61 -17.85 25.10 16.84
CA VAL A 61 -17.29 23.86 17.42
C VAL A 61 -18.28 22.69 17.28
N GLY A 62 -19.56 22.91 17.53
CA GLY A 62 -20.59 21.88 17.33
C GLY A 62 -20.65 21.40 15.88
N PHE A 63 -20.53 22.31 14.93
CA PHE A 63 -20.48 21.98 13.51
C PHE A 63 -19.24 21.17 13.12
N THR A 64 -18.08 21.43 13.75
CA THR A 64 -16.85 20.64 13.51
C THR A 64 -16.90 19.26 14.17
N LEU A 65 -17.62 19.11 15.28
CA LEU A 65 -17.72 17.82 15.98
C LEU A 65 -18.53 16.78 15.20
N LEU A 66 -19.50 17.17 14.40
CA LEU A 66 -20.35 16.24 13.64
C LEU A 66 -19.54 15.42 12.62
N PRO A 67 -18.81 16.02 11.66
CA PRO A 67 -17.99 15.25 10.72
C PRO A 67 -16.88 14.44 11.40
N LEU A 68 -16.30 14.94 12.50
CA LEU A 68 -15.30 14.22 13.28
C LEU A 68 -15.89 12.98 13.99
N ALA A 69 -17.11 13.09 14.52
CA ALA A 69 -17.82 11.95 15.11
C ALA A 69 -18.16 10.90 14.04
N LEU A 70 -18.60 11.33 12.86
CA LEU A 70 -18.85 10.43 11.73
C LEU A 70 -17.55 9.75 11.25
N ALA A 71 -16.45 10.51 11.13
CA ALA A 71 -15.15 9.95 10.79
C ALA A 71 -14.68 8.93 11.85
N LEU A 72 -14.80 9.24 13.13
CA LEU A 72 -14.44 8.31 14.21
C LEU A 72 -15.35 7.06 14.19
N ALA A 73 -16.65 7.24 14.02
CA ALA A 73 -17.59 6.13 13.92
C ALA A 73 -17.21 5.19 12.75
N SER A 74 -16.79 5.74 11.61
CA SER A 74 -16.34 4.96 10.47
C SER A 74 -15.05 4.15 10.72
N TYR A 75 -14.26 4.47 11.75
CA TYR A 75 -13.10 3.68 12.19
C TYR A 75 -13.44 2.62 13.24
N VAL A 76 -14.47 2.88 14.06
CA VAL A 76 -14.82 2.02 15.21
C VAL A 76 -15.90 0.99 14.85
N LEU A 77 -16.79 1.31 13.90
CA LEU A 77 -17.95 0.50 13.53
C LEU A 77 -17.83 -0.24 12.17
N PRO A 78 -16.66 -0.47 11.57
CA PRO A 78 -16.58 -0.71 10.13
C PRO A 78 -17.15 -2.03 9.63
N GLU A 79 -17.19 -3.11 10.38
CA GLU A 79 -17.43 -4.42 9.76
C GLU A 79 -18.57 -5.24 10.36
N TYR A 80 -19.03 -4.89 11.57
CA TYR A 80 -20.04 -5.70 12.26
C TYR A 80 -21.49 -5.24 12.01
N TRP A 81 -21.71 -4.00 11.58
CA TRP A 81 -23.06 -3.42 11.49
C TRP A 81 -23.49 -2.99 10.09
N ILE A 82 -22.57 -2.47 9.26
CA ILE A 82 -22.88 -2.12 7.87
C ILE A 82 -21.61 -2.39 7.04
N PRO A 83 -21.63 -3.29 6.05
CA PRO A 83 -20.49 -3.53 5.15
C PRO A 83 -20.05 -2.22 4.49
N LEU A 84 -18.72 -1.97 4.42
CA LEU A 84 -18.12 -0.78 3.78
C LEU A 84 -18.70 -0.55 2.37
N SER A 85 -19.03 -1.61 1.64
CA SER A 85 -19.67 -1.56 0.33
C SER A 85 -21.05 -0.88 0.34
N GLN A 86 -21.81 -0.98 1.45
CA GLN A 86 -23.11 -0.31 1.58
C GLN A 86 -22.95 1.17 1.93
N TRP A 87 -21.94 1.54 2.73
CA TRP A 87 -21.57 2.92 2.97
C TRP A 87 -21.09 3.61 1.70
N ASP A 88 -20.28 2.92 0.89
CA ASP A 88 -19.81 3.40 -0.41
C ASP A 88 -20.96 3.53 -1.43
N ALA A 89 -21.94 2.64 -1.38
CA ALA A 89 -23.12 2.73 -2.22
C ALA A 89 -24.02 3.91 -1.81
N MET A 90 -24.15 4.17 -0.50
CA MET A 90 -24.94 5.27 0.04
C MET A 90 -24.26 6.63 -0.16
N SER A 91 -22.92 6.69 -0.04
CA SER A 91 -22.16 7.91 -0.30
C SER A 91 -22.12 8.27 -1.79
N ARG A 92 -22.06 7.27 -2.68
CA ARG A 92 -22.14 7.46 -4.14
C ARG A 92 -23.53 7.96 -4.59
N GLY A 93 -24.58 7.62 -3.86
CA GLY A 93 -25.94 8.09 -4.13
C GLY A 93 -26.20 9.54 -3.70
N LEU A 94 -25.39 10.08 -2.77
CA LEU A 94 -25.58 11.40 -2.19
C LEU A 94 -24.71 12.50 -2.79
N ALA A 95 -23.57 12.20 -3.37
CA ALA A 95 -22.67 13.19 -3.99
C ALA A 95 -21.66 12.56 -4.96
N THR A 96 -21.74 12.91 -6.20
CA THR A 96 -20.63 13.06 -7.17
C THR A 96 -19.48 12.02 -7.13
N GLY A 97 -19.71 10.74 -6.81
CA GLY A 97 -18.69 9.69 -6.99
C GLY A 97 -17.58 9.64 -5.94
N LEU A 98 -17.67 10.43 -4.86
CA LEU A 98 -16.71 10.43 -3.76
C LEU A 98 -17.04 9.31 -2.76
N THR A 99 -16.07 8.48 -2.42
CA THR A 99 -16.24 7.45 -1.38
C THR A 99 -16.04 8.05 0.01
N LEU A 100 -16.64 7.43 1.06
CA LEU A 100 -16.40 7.82 2.46
C LEU A 100 -14.90 7.85 2.78
N GLU A 101 -14.16 6.97 2.14
CA GLU A 101 -12.72 6.87 2.25
C GLU A 101 -11.96 8.09 1.71
N ASP A 102 -12.50 8.83 0.75
CA ASP A 102 -11.79 9.94 0.11
C ASP A 102 -11.73 11.19 0.96
N TRP A 103 -12.73 11.43 1.82
CA TRP A 103 -12.83 12.66 2.61
C TRP A 103 -12.48 12.51 4.09
N ARG A 104 -12.46 11.29 4.65
CA ARG A 104 -12.20 11.13 6.10
C ARG A 104 -10.72 11.38 6.43
N PRO A 105 -10.40 12.28 7.39
CA PRO A 105 -9.05 12.39 7.91
C PRO A 105 -8.59 11.09 8.56
N GLY A 106 -7.29 10.81 8.59
CA GLY A 106 -6.74 9.63 9.27
C GLY A 106 -7.16 9.56 10.75
N LEU A 107 -7.16 8.36 11.33
CA LEU A 107 -7.64 8.12 12.70
C LEU A 107 -6.95 9.04 13.73
N LEU A 108 -5.63 9.16 13.67
CA LEU A 108 -4.86 10.03 14.58
C LEU A 108 -5.21 11.50 14.38
N THR A 109 -5.39 11.93 13.14
CA THR A 109 -5.84 13.30 12.81
C THR A 109 -7.24 13.57 13.35
N THR A 110 -8.16 12.61 13.20
CA THR A 110 -9.53 12.70 13.72
C THR A 110 -9.52 12.81 15.23
N LEU A 111 -8.75 11.99 15.93
CA LEU A 111 -8.59 12.05 17.40
C LEU A 111 -7.97 13.37 17.84
N ALA A 112 -6.93 13.85 17.16
CA ALA A 112 -6.29 15.13 17.46
C ALA A 112 -7.26 16.30 17.29
N LEU A 113 -8.04 16.32 16.21
CA LEU A 113 -9.06 17.34 15.95
C LEU A 113 -10.20 17.30 16.97
N LEU A 114 -10.66 16.10 17.38
CA LEU A 114 -11.66 15.95 18.45
C LEU A 114 -11.14 16.52 19.78
N LEU A 115 -9.90 16.19 20.16
CA LEU A 115 -9.29 16.74 21.35
C LEU A 115 -9.15 18.26 21.28
N LEU A 116 -8.73 18.80 20.14
CA LEU A 116 -8.66 20.25 19.92
C LEU A 116 -10.05 20.91 20.01
N ALA A 117 -11.08 20.30 19.43
CA ALA A 117 -12.45 20.80 19.51
C ALA A 117 -12.94 20.86 20.97
N VAL A 118 -12.69 19.81 21.77
CA VAL A 118 -13.00 19.79 23.20
C VAL A 118 -12.24 20.88 23.94
N LEU A 119 -10.96 21.08 23.64
CA LEU A 119 -10.14 22.13 24.26
C LEU A 119 -10.64 23.53 23.93
N VAL A 120 -11.02 23.77 22.70
CA VAL A 120 -11.61 25.06 22.28
C VAL A 120 -12.94 25.26 22.99
N ALA A 121 -13.80 24.24 23.08
CA ALA A 121 -15.09 24.32 23.77
C ALA A 121 -14.97 24.58 25.29
N THR A 122 -14.00 23.97 25.94
CA THR A 122 -13.82 24.06 27.41
C THR A 122 -12.98 25.24 27.87
N HIS A 123 -12.39 25.98 26.95
CA HIS A 123 -11.43 27.06 27.25
C HIS A 123 -11.93 28.16 28.19
N SER A 124 -13.22 28.42 28.26
CA SER A 124 -13.80 29.47 29.14
C SER A 124 -13.76 29.09 30.64
N ARG A 125 -13.55 27.82 30.96
CA ARG A 125 -13.45 27.30 32.31
C ARG A 125 -12.04 26.80 32.52
N ALA A 126 -11.15 27.63 33.01
CA ALA A 126 -9.74 27.30 33.31
C ALA A 126 -9.62 26.18 34.36
N SER A 127 -10.16 24.99 34.05
CA SER A 127 -9.92 23.79 34.84
C SER A 127 -8.57 23.20 34.45
N LEU A 128 -7.85 22.68 35.44
CA LEU A 128 -6.52 22.05 35.27
C LEU A 128 -6.55 20.83 34.29
N GLY A 129 -7.73 20.33 33.92
CA GLY A 129 -7.91 19.30 32.89
C GLY A 129 -7.55 19.76 31.47
N GLY A 130 -7.72 21.05 31.17
CA GLY A 130 -7.31 21.63 29.89
C GLY A 130 -5.83 21.49 29.58
N PRO A 131 -4.91 21.80 30.51
CA PRO A 131 -3.48 21.62 30.29
C PRO A 131 -3.03 20.20 29.97
N LEU A 132 -3.64 19.20 30.59
CA LEU A 132 -3.29 17.81 30.27
C LEU A 132 -3.79 17.36 28.90
N LEU A 133 -5.01 17.74 28.53
CA LEU A 133 -5.55 17.50 27.20
C LEU A 133 -4.69 18.18 26.14
N LEU A 134 -4.24 19.43 26.41
CA LEU A 134 -3.30 20.16 25.55
C LEU A 134 -2.00 19.38 25.35
N LEU A 135 -1.44 18.88 26.44
CA LEU A 135 -0.20 18.13 26.40
C LEU A 135 -0.36 16.79 25.68
N MET A 136 -1.44 16.07 25.93
CA MET A 136 -1.76 14.82 25.21
C MET A 136 -1.99 15.07 23.72
N THR A 137 -2.66 16.17 23.37
CA THR A 137 -2.84 16.55 21.96
C THR A 137 -1.52 16.93 21.31
N ALA A 138 -0.65 17.69 22.00
CA ALA A 138 0.70 18.02 21.50
C ALA A 138 1.54 16.76 21.27
N LEU A 139 1.44 15.83 22.20
CA LEU A 139 2.16 14.55 22.12
C LEU A 139 1.66 13.71 20.94
N LEU A 140 0.34 13.61 20.74
CA LEU A 140 -0.27 12.93 19.59
C LEU A 140 0.14 13.57 18.26
N LEU A 141 0.11 14.91 18.18
CA LEU A 141 0.57 15.63 17.00
C LEU A 141 2.06 15.48 16.75
N GLY A 142 2.87 15.50 17.80
CA GLY A 142 4.31 15.25 17.69
C GLY A 142 4.62 13.84 17.22
N ILE A 143 3.89 12.84 17.72
CA ILE A 143 3.99 11.46 17.25
C ILE A 143 3.58 11.34 15.80
N GLN A 144 2.48 11.96 15.42
CA GLN A 144 2.00 11.96 14.04
C GLN A 144 3.03 12.60 13.10
N ALA A 145 3.66 13.71 13.49
CA ALA A 145 4.73 14.34 12.72
C ALA A 145 6.00 13.47 12.61
N LEU A 146 6.34 12.74 13.66
CA LEU A 146 7.47 11.79 13.68
C LEU A 146 7.18 10.52 12.87
N LEU A 147 5.92 10.09 12.78
CA LEU A 147 5.50 8.87 12.12
C LEU A 147 5.18 9.07 10.63
N GLY A 148 4.85 10.28 10.20
CA GLY A 148 4.56 10.61 8.80
C GLY A 148 5.72 10.38 7.83
N GLY A 149 6.86 9.90 8.32
CA GLY A 149 8.01 9.46 7.52
C GLY A 149 8.29 7.95 7.59
N THR A 150 7.53 7.17 8.32
CA THR A 150 7.76 5.72 8.46
C THR A 150 6.81 4.92 7.58
N GLY A 151 7.35 3.88 6.93
CA GLY A 151 6.72 3.11 5.87
C GLY A 151 5.30 2.61 6.11
N LEU A 152 4.85 2.47 7.35
CA LEU A 152 3.48 2.03 7.68
C LEU A 152 2.43 3.11 7.37
N ASP A 153 2.78 4.38 7.57
CA ASP A 153 1.88 5.50 7.30
C ASP A 153 1.71 5.75 5.80
N ALA A 154 2.70 5.34 4.99
CA ALA A 154 2.60 5.39 3.54
C ALA A 154 1.65 4.34 2.95
N GLN A 155 1.36 3.26 3.69
CA GLN A 155 0.46 2.18 3.22
C GLN A 155 -0.94 2.22 3.84
N LEU A 156 -1.06 2.82 5.02
CA LEU A 156 -2.37 3.26 5.49
C LEU A 156 -2.60 4.66 4.89
N PRO A 157 -3.06 4.77 3.64
CA PRO A 157 -2.98 6.00 2.84
C PRO A 157 -3.70 7.19 3.46
N ARG A 158 -4.15 7.10 4.73
CA ARG A 158 -4.96 8.10 5.42
C ARG A 158 -4.73 8.13 6.93
N ALA A 159 -3.66 7.52 7.43
CA ALA A 159 -3.39 7.51 8.88
C ALA A 159 -2.75 8.81 9.37
N ALA A 160 -1.96 9.49 8.55
CA ALA A 160 -1.23 10.70 8.90
C ALA A 160 -1.91 11.97 8.37
N ALA A 161 -1.89 13.03 9.15
CA ALA A 161 -2.19 14.37 8.65
C ALA A 161 -1.03 14.85 7.76
N GLY A 162 -1.33 15.56 6.71
CA GLY A 162 -0.29 16.23 5.94
C GLY A 162 0.49 17.26 6.76
N PRO A 163 1.66 17.69 6.26
CA PRO A 163 2.54 18.58 7.01
C PRO A 163 1.88 19.92 7.38
N TRP A 164 1.02 20.43 6.52
CA TRP A 164 0.35 21.72 6.74
C TRP A 164 -0.76 21.66 7.77
N SER A 165 -1.60 20.61 7.78
CA SER A 165 -2.62 20.41 8.81
C SER A 165 -1.99 20.15 10.17
N THR A 166 -0.91 19.37 10.23
CA THR A 166 -0.15 19.12 11.45
C THR A 166 0.43 20.42 12.02
N LEU A 167 1.04 21.26 11.19
CA LEU A 167 1.60 22.55 11.59
C LEU A 167 0.52 23.53 12.07
N ALA A 168 -0.64 23.57 11.39
CA ALA A 168 -1.79 24.38 11.80
C ALA A 168 -2.33 23.95 13.15
N MET A 169 -2.51 22.65 13.38
CA MET A 169 -2.95 22.08 14.64
C MET A 169 -1.94 22.38 15.76
N ALA A 170 -0.63 22.22 15.52
CA ALA A 170 0.42 22.54 16.50
C ALA A 170 0.44 24.03 16.86
N THR A 171 0.24 24.91 15.89
CA THR A 171 0.20 26.36 16.14
C THR A 171 -1.06 26.77 16.92
N LEU A 172 -2.22 26.18 16.60
CA LEU A 172 -3.45 26.36 17.38
C LEU A 172 -3.26 25.90 18.84
N LEU A 173 -2.65 24.75 19.03
CA LEU A 173 -2.33 24.19 20.33
C LEU A 173 -1.41 25.11 21.13
N THR A 174 -0.40 25.70 20.50
CA THR A 174 0.47 26.68 21.10
C THR A 174 -0.33 27.91 21.58
N GLY A 175 -1.24 28.42 20.75
CA GLY A 175 -2.14 29.52 21.13
C GLY A 175 -3.04 29.18 22.32
N LEU A 176 -3.58 27.96 22.39
CA LEU A 176 -4.34 27.46 23.55
C LEU A 176 -3.47 27.38 24.81
N SER A 177 -2.23 26.88 24.66
CA SER A 177 -1.26 26.77 25.78
C SER A 177 -0.88 28.15 26.36
N VAL A 178 -0.62 29.13 25.49
CA VAL A 178 -0.33 30.52 25.93
C VAL A 178 -1.53 31.11 26.64
N ALA A 179 -2.75 30.84 26.23
CA ALA A 179 -3.95 31.31 26.91
C ALA A 179 -4.14 30.70 28.32
N ALA A 180 -3.67 29.46 28.53
CA ALA A 180 -3.76 28.75 29.79
C ALA A 180 -2.63 29.11 30.80
N LEU A 181 -1.54 29.78 30.41
CA LEU A 181 -0.37 30.11 31.23
C LEU A 181 -0.69 30.78 32.56
N PRO A 182 -1.64 31.74 32.70
CA PRO A 182 -1.94 32.34 33.98
C PRO A 182 -2.43 31.34 35.04
N GLY A 183 -3.31 30.43 34.62
CA GLY A 183 -3.84 29.37 35.50
C GLY A 183 -2.76 28.34 35.89
N TRP A 184 -1.80 28.09 35.03
CA TRP A 184 -0.68 27.20 35.28
C TRP A 184 0.26 27.76 36.34
N ARG A 185 0.60 29.05 36.23
CA ARG A 185 1.47 29.73 37.24
C ARG A 185 0.86 29.78 38.62
N ALA A 186 -0.45 30.03 38.70
CA ALA A 186 -1.15 30.08 40.00
C ALA A 186 -1.19 28.71 40.69
N ASN A 187 -1.12 27.61 39.96
CA ASN A 187 -1.25 26.25 40.48
C ASN A 187 -0.02 25.36 40.24
N ALA A 188 1.17 25.94 40.11
CA ALA A 188 2.38 25.24 39.65
C ALA A 188 2.74 24.01 40.48
N THR A 189 2.56 24.07 41.84
CA THR A 189 2.90 22.95 42.74
C THR A 189 1.91 21.78 42.59
N ALA A 190 0.62 22.06 42.52
CA ALA A 190 -0.41 21.05 42.31
C ALA A 190 -0.25 20.43 40.92
N LEU A 191 0.05 21.26 39.92
CA LEU A 191 0.25 20.85 38.54
C LEU A 191 1.45 19.88 38.42
N ARG A 192 2.60 20.19 39.02
CA ARG A 192 3.76 19.30 39.02
C ARG A 192 3.46 17.93 39.61
N ARG A 193 2.74 17.88 40.74
CA ARG A 193 2.40 16.63 41.43
C ARG A 193 1.40 15.76 40.66
N THR A 194 0.58 16.32 39.82
CA THR A 194 -0.41 15.61 39.04
C THR A 194 0.09 15.29 37.63
N LEU A 195 0.78 16.22 36.95
CA LEU A 195 1.25 16.06 35.60
C LEU A 195 2.45 15.11 35.48
N ALA A 196 3.42 15.17 36.38
CA ALA A 196 4.64 14.38 36.25
C ALA A 196 4.36 12.85 36.15
N PRO A 197 3.58 12.24 37.09
CA PRO A 197 3.28 10.82 36.99
C PRO A 197 2.39 10.47 35.76
N SER A 198 1.47 11.36 35.40
CA SER A 198 0.63 11.15 34.18
C SER A 198 1.44 11.22 32.92
N LEU A 199 2.41 12.14 32.82
CA LEU A 199 3.34 12.24 31.69
C LEU A 199 4.26 11.03 31.58
N LEU A 200 4.76 10.52 32.71
CA LEU A 200 5.56 9.30 32.72
C LEU A 200 4.76 8.12 32.20
N LEU A 201 3.47 8.02 32.54
CA LEU A 201 2.60 6.96 32.02
C LEU A 201 2.30 7.14 30.53
N VAL A 202 2.09 8.38 30.05
CA VAL A 202 1.98 8.67 28.63
C VAL A 202 3.25 8.26 27.89
N LEU A 203 4.42 8.65 28.41
CA LEU A 203 5.71 8.29 27.79
C LEU A 203 5.90 6.76 27.75
N ALA A 204 5.58 6.07 28.84
CA ALA A 204 5.65 4.61 28.89
C ALA A 204 4.69 3.96 27.88
N ALA A 205 3.46 4.46 27.75
CA ALA A 205 2.50 3.97 26.76
C ALA A 205 2.99 4.18 25.32
N LEU A 206 3.61 5.33 25.04
CA LEU A 206 4.19 5.65 23.74
C LEU A 206 5.38 4.76 23.38
N LEU A 207 6.30 4.57 24.34
CA LEU A 207 7.46 3.70 24.15
C LEU A 207 7.02 2.25 23.89
N LEU A 208 6.04 1.77 24.68
CA LEU A 208 5.50 0.43 24.49
C LEU A 208 4.79 0.27 23.14
N TRP A 209 3.98 1.26 22.76
CA TRP A 209 3.32 1.28 21.46
C TRP A 209 4.34 1.31 20.31
N HIS A 210 5.35 2.17 20.38
CA HIS A 210 6.42 2.25 19.36
C HIS A 210 7.20 0.93 19.27
N HIS A 211 7.52 0.32 20.42
CA HIS A 211 8.17 -0.98 20.46
C HIS A 211 7.32 -2.07 19.78
N GLN A 212 6.05 -2.19 20.17
CA GLN A 212 5.12 -3.16 19.56
C GLN A 212 4.97 -2.94 18.06
N LYS A 213 4.81 -1.68 17.64
CA LYS A 213 4.75 -1.31 16.22
C LYS A 213 6.01 -1.80 15.49
N SER A 214 7.19 -1.48 15.99
CA SER A 214 8.46 -1.84 15.36
C SER A 214 8.74 -3.35 15.32
N VAL A 215 8.24 -4.12 16.27
CA VAL A 215 8.31 -5.58 16.26
C VAL A 215 7.40 -6.13 15.17
N THR A 216 6.14 -5.71 15.14
CA THR A 216 5.17 -6.13 14.11
C THR A 216 5.64 -5.80 12.70
N GLU A 217 6.21 -4.60 12.50
CA GLU A 217 6.77 -4.21 11.21
C GLU A 217 7.89 -5.15 10.75
N ARG A 218 8.80 -5.49 11.65
CA ARG A 218 9.89 -6.43 11.33
C ARG A 218 9.39 -7.83 11.03
N GLU A 219 8.41 -8.32 11.77
CA GLU A 219 7.79 -9.63 11.53
C GLU A 219 7.08 -9.66 10.18
N LEU A 220 6.33 -8.61 9.83
CA LEU A 220 5.68 -8.50 8.52
C LEU A 220 6.70 -8.48 7.37
N HIS A 221 7.78 -7.70 7.52
CA HIS A 221 8.84 -7.68 6.52
C HIS A 221 9.47 -9.07 6.33
N ALA A 222 9.87 -9.71 7.42
CA ALA A 222 10.49 -11.03 7.36
C ALA A 222 9.56 -12.09 6.76
N THR A 223 8.27 -12.04 7.11
CA THR A 223 7.27 -12.97 6.56
C THR A 223 7.06 -12.72 5.06
N SER A 224 6.85 -11.46 4.66
CA SER A 224 6.65 -11.09 3.25
C SER A 224 7.87 -11.42 2.40
N GLU A 225 9.09 -11.17 2.91
CA GLU A 225 10.33 -11.54 2.22
C GLU A 225 10.44 -13.06 2.05
N THR A 226 10.11 -13.84 3.08
CA THR A 226 10.17 -15.29 3.04
C THR A 226 9.15 -15.85 2.03
N GLU A 227 7.92 -15.36 2.04
CA GLU A 227 6.88 -15.75 1.09
C GLU A 227 7.26 -15.38 -0.35
N ALA A 228 7.82 -14.19 -0.55
CA ALA A 228 8.29 -13.75 -1.86
C ALA A 228 9.38 -14.67 -2.41
N ARG A 229 10.37 -15.01 -1.59
CA ARG A 229 11.43 -15.94 -1.97
C ARG A 229 10.91 -17.34 -2.26
N GLN A 230 10.05 -17.88 -1.40
CA GLN A 230 9.47 -19.21 -1.59
C GLN A 230 8.68 -19.31 -2.89
N LEU A 231 7.86 -18.29 -3.18
CA LEU A 231 7.12 -18.22 -4.44
C LEU A 231 8.08 -18.12 -5.63
N GLY A 232 9.06 -17.23 -5.59
CA GLY A 232 10.05 -17.08 -6.64
C GLY A 232 10.82 -18.38 -6.91
N ASP A 233 11.31 -19.05 -5.87
CA ASP A 233 12.02 -20.32 -5.99
C ASP A 233 11.14 -21.45 -6.53
N HIS A 234 9.85 -21.47 -6.15
CA HIS A 234 8.89 -22.44 -6.68
C HIS A 234 8.70 -22.24 -8.19
N LEU A 235 8.48 -21.02 -8.61
CA LEU A 235 8.30 -20.65 -10.03
C LEU A 235 9.51 -20.98 -10.88
N ILE A 236 10.71 -20.63 -10.40
CA ILE A 236 11.96 -20.94 -11.13
C ILE A 236 12.09 -22.45 -11.33
N ARG A 237 11.86 -23.25 -10.29
CA ARG A 237 11.93 -24.71 -10.38
C ARG A 237 10.90 -25.26 -11.37
N GLU A 238 9.66 -24.82 -11.27
CA GLU A 238 8.57 -25.27 -12.15
C GLU A 238 8.88 -24.98 -13.62
N ILE A 239 9.32 -23.74 -13.92
CA ILE A 239 9.69 -23.36 -15.31
C ILE A 239 10.87 -24.19 -15.80
N HIS A 240 11.89 -24.44 -14.98
CA HIS A 240 13.02 -25.27 -15.34
C HIS A 240 12.61 -26.72 -15.63
N ASP A 241 11.74 -27.31 -14.80
CA ASP A 241 11.25 -28.67 -14.98
C ASP A 241 10.43 -28.81 -16.28
N HIS A 242 9.64 -27.79 -16.58
CA HIS A 242 8.87 -27.73 -17.82
C HIS A 242 9.77 -27.57 -19.05
N LEU A 243 10.78 -26.70 -18.99
CA LEU A 243 11.79 -26.57 -20.05
C LEU A 243 12.51 -27.88 -20.32
N ALA A 244 12.95 -28.57 -19.25
CA ALA A 244 13.57 -29.88 -19.36
C ALA A 244 12.63 -30.95 -19.95
N ALA A 245 11.32 -30.86 -19.66
CA ALA A 245 10.34 -31.75 -20.24
C ALA A 245 10.18 -31.52 -21.77
N VAL A 246 10.10 -30.25 -22.19
CA VAL A 246 10.01 -29.93 -23.65
C VAL A 246 11.34 -30.23 -24.36
N GLU A 247 12.48 -30.14 -23.68
CA GLU A 247 13.75 -30.57 -24.22
C GLU A 247 13.77 -32.09 -24.46
N ARG A 248 13.26 -32.89 -23.51
CA ARG A 248 13.06 -34.34 -23.74
C ARG A 248 12.11 -34.63 -24.92
N PHE A 249 11.06 -33.83 -25.05
CA PHE A 249 10.14 -33.92 -26.20
C PHE A 249 10.85 -33.65 -27.53
N ALA A 250 11.69 -32.59 -27.59
CA ALA A 250 12.47 -32.28 -28.79
C ALA A 250 13.49 -33.39 -29.09
N ASN A 251 14.18 -33.91 -28.07
CA ASN A 251 15.13 -34.99 -28.23
C ASN A 251 14.50 -36.30 -28.68
N ALA A 252 13.26 -36.59 -28.33
CA ALA A 252 12.56 -37.78 -28.84
C ALA A 252 12.40 -37.78 -30.37
N TRP A 253 12.35 -36.61 -30.99
CA TRP A 253 12.25 -36.50 -32.46
C TRP A 253 13.57 -36.80 -33.19
N THR A 254 14.71 -36.80 -32.50
CA THR A 254 15.99 -37.19 -33.10
C THR A 254 16.04 -38.67 -33.48
N LEU A 255 15.08 -39.47 -33.01
CA LEU A 255 14.92 -40.87 -33.38
C LEU A 255 14.20 -41.06 -34.72
N PHE A 256 13.71 -40.00 -35.33
CA PHE A 256 12.97 -40.03 -36.58
C PHE A 256 13.70 -39.27 -37.68
N ASP A 257 13.76 -39.85 -38.86
CA ASP A 257 14.43 -39.25 -40.03
C ASP A 257 13.52 -38.30 -40.84
N THR A 258 12.24 -38.23 -40.49
CA THR A 258 11.23 -37.45 -41.18
C THR A 258 10.45 -36.53 -40.25
N PRO A 259 10.05 -35.35 -40.73
CA PRO A 259 9.20 -34.45 -39.92
C PRO A 259 7.89 -35.11 -39.51
N PRO A 260 7.35 -34.78 -38.33
CA PRO A 260 6.09 -35.32 -37.84
C PRO A 260 4.92 -34.96 -38.79
N SER A 261 3.92 -35.83 -38.89
CA SER A 261 2.62 -35.43 -39.41
C SER A 261 1.92 -34.48 -38.44
N GLN A 262 0.94 -33.70 -38.92
CA GLN A 262 0.16 -32.79 -38.05
C GLN A 262 -0.58 -33.58 -36.97
N ALA A 263 -1.07 -34.77 -37.22
CA ALA A 263 -1.79 -35.59 -36.27
C ALA A 263 -0.85 -36.15 -35.19
N GLU A 264 0.35 -36.60 -35.58
CA GLU A 264 1.38 -37.06 -34.61
C GLU A 264 1.86 -35.89 -33.72
N TRP A 265 2.13 -34.73 -34.34
CA TRP A 265 2.51 -33.55 -33.63
C TRP A 265 1.47 -33.17 -32.58
N ALA A 266 0.20 -33.06 -32.98
CA ALA A 266 -0.90 -32.71 -32.08
C ALA A 266 -1.04 -33.70 -30.94
N ARG A 267 -0.96 -35.01 -31.21
CA ARG A 267 -1.10 -36.06 -30.21
C ARG A 267 0.03 -36.01 -29.14
N LEU A 268 1.27 -35.74 -29.59
CA LEU A 268 2.43 -35.75 -28.70
C LEU A 268 2.67 -34.42 -28.01
N ALA A 269 2.28 -33.28 -28.62
CA ALA A 269 2.41 -31.95 -28.00
C ALA A 269 1.27 -31.64 -27.04
N ALA A 270 0.10 -32.27 -27.17
CA ALA A 270 -1.07 -31.99 -26.34
C ALA A 270 -0.83 -32.14 -24.83
N PRO A 271 -0.17 -33.19 -24.32
CA PRO A 271 0.10 -33.33 -22.89
C PRO A 271 0.93 -32.16 -22.34
N TYR A 272 1.98 -31.78 -23.03
CA TYR A 272 2.86 -30.67 -22.60
C TYR A 272 2.12 -29.34 -22.57
N HIS A 273 1.29 -29.07 -23.56
CA HIS A 273 0.49 -27.84 -23.59
C HIS A 273 -0.60 -27.85 -22.50
N HIS A 274 -1.14 -29.02 -22.16
CA HIS A 274 -2.14 -29.15 -21.10
C HIS A 274 -1.52 -28.89 -19.71
N ASP A 275 -0.33 -29.46 -19.50
CA ASP A 275 0.35 -29.38 -18.21
C ASP A 275 0.98 -27.97 -17.98
N PHE A 276 1.43 -27.33 -19.05
CA PHE A 276 2.12 -26.02 -18.98
C PHE A 276 1.20 -24.90 -19.47
N ARG A 277 0.34 -24.41 -18.58
CA ARG A 277 -0.74 -23.46 -18.86
C ARG A 277 -0.28 -22.12 -19.46
N TYR A 278 0.99 -21.76 -19.27
CA TYR A 278 1.56 -20.53 -19.81
C TYR A 278 2.11 -20.66 -21.23
N LEU A 279 2.05 -21.87 -21.82
CA LEU A 279 2.42 -22.07 -23.20
C LEU A 279 1.32 -21.57 -24.14
N LEU A 280 1.66 -20.61 -24.98
CA LEU A 280 0.79 -20.17 -26.05
C LEU A 280 0.65 -21.26 -27.12
N ASN A 281 1.78 -21.89 -27.47
CA ASN A 281 1.84 -23.04 -28.34
C ASN A 281 3.19 -23.77 -28.28
N ILE A 282 3.18 -24.99 -28.87
CA ILE A 282 4.38 -25.75 -29.21
C ILE A 282 4.34 -25.94 -30.74
N ALA A 283 5.37 -25.44 -31.43
CA ALA A 283 5.44 -25.48 -32.87
C ALA A 283 6.66 -26.27 -33.36
N PHE A 284 6.53 -26.88 -34.53
CA PHE A 284 7.64 -27.46 -35.29
C PHE A 284 8.05 -26.49 -36.39
N VAL A 285 9.32 -26.13 -36.37
CA VAL A 285 9.96 -25.23 -37.36
C VAL A 285 10.88 -26.05 -38.21
N ASP A 286 10.68 -26.00 -39.51
CA ASP A 286 11.50 -26.72 -40.48
C ASP A 286 12.90 -26.06 -40.67
N PRO A 287 13.84 -26.70 -41.38
CA PRO A 287 15.18 -26.14 -41.64
C PRO A 287 15.16 -24.80 -42.40
N ASP A 288 14.09 -24.50 -43.16
CA ASP A 288 13.89 -23.21 -43.85
C ASP A 288 13.27 -22.13 -42.96
N SER A 289 13.19 -22.40 -41.67
CA SER A 289 12.60 -21.52 -40.63
C SER A 289 11.08 -21.32 -40.77
N ARG A 290 10.35 -22.23 -41.45
CA ARG A 290 8.90 -22.15 -41.52
C ARG A 290 8.22 -22.91 -40.43
N ILE A 291 7.18 -22.31 -39.87
CA ILE A 291 6.29 -22.98 -38.90
C ILE A 291 5.39 -23.94 -39.70
N THR A 292 5.66 -25.25 -39.62
CA THR A 292 4.94 -26.26 -40.40
C THR A 292 3.94 -27.06 -39.59
N ARG A 293 4.08 -27.11 -38.25
CA ARG A 293 3.16 -27.75 -37.31
C ARG A 293 2.99 -26.86 -36.09
N ILE A 294 1.81 -26.85 -35.48
CA ILE A 294 1.52 -26.06 -34.32
C ILE A 294 0.44 -26.72 -33.46
N TYR A 295 0.58 -26.66 -32.15
CA TYR A 295 -0.43 -27.11 -31.21
C TYR A 295 -0.53 -26.10 -30.06
N PRO A 296 -1.74 -25.69 -29.60
CA PRO A 296 -3.06 -26.06 -30.12
C PRO A 296 -3.35 -25.33 -31.45
N PRO A 297 -4.23 -25.90 -32.27
CA PRO A 297 -4.62 -25.30 -33.55
C PRO A 297 -5.73 -24.24 -33.34
N SER A 298 -5.55 -23.31 -32.43
CA SER A 298 -6.42 -22.16 -32.19
C SER A 298 -6.35 -21.17 -33.36
N ASP A 299 -7.32 -20.27 -33.47
CA ASP A 299 -7.36 -19.30 -34.60
C ASP A 299 -6.13 -18.40 -34.62
N ILE A 300 -5.66 -17.94 -33.43
CA ILE A 300 -4.47 -17.13 -33.32
C ILE A 300 -3.18 -17.88 -33.71
N ASN A 301 -3.13 -19.19 -33.45
CA ASN A 301 -2.00 -20.02 -33.81
C ASN A 301 -2.02 -20.44 -35.28
N ARG A 302 -3.20 -20.63 -35.88
CA ARG A 302 -3.31 -20.94 -37.33
C ARG A 302 -2.83 -19.80 -38.22
N GLN A 303 -2.94 -18.55 -37.79
CA GLN A 303 -2.50 -17.38 -38.54
C GLN A 303 -0.98 -17.35 -38.78
N VAL A 304 -0.20 -17.98 -37.90
CA VAL A 304 1.27 -18.01 -38.02
C VAL A 304 1.79 -19.28 -38.72
N LEU A 305 0.90 -20.20 -39.07
CA LEU A 305 1.29 -21.43 -39.76
C LEU A 305 1.75 -21.13 -41.20
N GLY A 306 2.94 -21.62 -41.55
CA GLY A 306 3.58 -21.34 -42.83
C GLY A 306 4.44 -20.10 -42.88
N GLU A 307 4.40 -19.25 -41.85
CA GLU A 307 5.27 -18.08 -41.76
C GLU A 307 6.75 -18.47 -41.64
N ARG A 308 7.61 -17.69 -42.31
CA ARG A 308 9.05 -17.86 -42.27
C ARG A 308 9.62 -16.96 -41.16
N LEU A 309 10.10 -17.59 -40.09
CA LEU A 309 10.55 -16.86 -38.87
C LEU A 309 11.71 -15.89 -39.12
N PHE A 310 12.61 -16.20 -40.06
CA PHE A 310 13.70 -15.28 -40.42
C PHE A 310 13.19 -13.93 -40.96
N ASP A 311 12.02 -13.92 -41.58
CA ASP A 311 11.42 -12.73 -42.18
C ASP A 311 10.34 -12.14 -41.29
N ALA A 312 9.45 -12.98 -40.73
CA ALA A 312 8.27 -12.57 -39.96
C ALA A 312 8.61 -12.15 -38.53
N GLN A 313 9.70 -12.70 -37.94
CA GLN A 313 10.09 -12.43 -36.51
C GLN A 313 11.55 -11.92 -36.41
N PRO A 314 11.85 -10.70 -36.88
CA PRO A 314 13.24 -10.19 -36.86
C PRO A 314 13.89 -10.19 -35.47
N ALA A 315 13.13 -9.90 -34.41
CA ALA A 315 13.61 -9.89 -33.03
C ALA A 315 14.01 -11.29 -32.52
N GLY A 316 13.47 -12.36 -33.10
CA GLY A 316 13.82 -13.75 -32.75
C GLY A 316 14.82 -14.41 -33.71
N ARG A 317 15.28 -13.71 -34.73
CA ARG A 317 16.11 -14.27 -35.81
C ARG A 317 17.36 -14.99 -35.31
N GLU A 318 18.07 -14.41 -34.40
CA GLU A 318 19.28 -14.98 -33.86
C GLU A 318 19.01 -16.28 -33.06
N ALA A 319 17.93 -16.34 -32.32
CA ALA A 319 17.53 -17.54 -31.59
C ALA A 319 17.17 -18.68 -32.55
N VAL A 320 16.43 -18.40 -33.62
CA VAL A 320 16.11 -19.38 -34.66
C VAL A 320 17.40 -19.85 -35.36
N ARG A 321 18.30 -18.93 -35.69
CA ARG A 321 19.59 -19.27 -36.34
C ARG A 321 20.44 -20.21 -35.46
N ARG A 322 20.52 -19.94 -34.12
CA ARG A 322 21.21 -20.81 -33.16
C ARG A 322 20.65 -22.22 -33.17
N ALA A 323 19.31 -22.35 -33.22
CA ALA A 323 18.70 -23.67 -33.20
C ALA A 323 18.88 -24.43 -34.55
N LEU A 324 18.61 -23.78 -35.67
CA LEU A 324 18.61 -24.44 -36.97
C LEU A 324 19.99 -24.60 -37.59
N VAL A 325 20.92 -23.64 -37.37
CA VAL A 325 22.25 -23.62 -37.99
C VAL A 325 23.34 -24.11 -37.06
N GLU A 326 23.34 -23.64 -35.76
CA GLU A 326 24.35 -24.02 -34.81
C GLU A 326 23.98 -25.28 -34.01
N GLN A 327 22.75 -25.78 -34.17
CA GLN A 327 22.21 -26.93 -33.43
C GLN A 327 22.34 -26.77 -31.91
N ARG A 328 22.13 -25.53 -31.42
CA ARG A 328 22.12 -25.16 -30.00
C ARG A 328 20.79 -24.58 -29.63
N ILE A 329 20.42 -24.70 -28.38
CA ILE A 329 19.19 -24.07 -27.87
C ILE A 329 19.24 -22.56 -28.14
N GLY A 330 18.30 -22.06 -28.91
CA GLY A 330 18.08 -20.65 -29.17
C GLY A 330 16.99 -20.09 -28.25
N ARG A 331 17.24 -18.92 -27.68
CA ARG A 331 16.29 -18.24 -26.78
C ARG A 331 16.15 -16.82 -27.24
N THR A 332 14.93 -16.30 -27.20
CA THR A 332 14.67 -14.89 -27.44
C THR A 332 14.68 -14.14 -26.11
N GLU A 333 14.93 -12.86 -26.18
CA GLU A 333 14.50 -11.94 -25.10
C GLU A 333 12.98 -11.86 -25.10
N VAL A 334 12.41 -11.00 -24.23
CA VAL A 334 10.98 -10.69 -24.31
C VAL A 334 10.70 -9.92 -25.59
N ILE A 335 9.98 -10.54 -26.49
CA ILE A 335 9.61 -9.98 -27.79
C ILE A 335 8.09 -9.94 -27.95
N MET A 336 7.64 -9.13 -28.89
CA MET A 336 6.25 -9.20 -29.36
C MET A 336 6.13 -10.42 -30.28
N LEU A 337 5.36 -11.42 -29.86
CA LEU A 337 5.11 -12.62 -30.64
C LEU A 337 4.30 -12.31 -31.90
N LEU A 338 4.35 -13.17 -32.92
CA LEU A 338 3.53 -13.04 -34.14
C LEU A 338 2.03 -13.02 -33.82
N GLN A 339 1.64 -13.60 -32.70
CA GLN A 339 0.27 -13.59 -32.16
C GLN A 339 -0.14 -12.28 -31.48
N GLY A 340 0.74 -11.25 -31.46
CA GLY A 340 0.42 -9.93 -30.94
C GLY A 340 0.48 -9.80 -29.41
N VAL A 341 1.05 -10.77 -28.69
CA VAL A 341 1.25 -10.75 -27.25
C VAL A 341 2.74 -10.77 -26.89
N PRO A 342 3.18 -10.16 -25.77
CA PRO A 342 4.56 -10.27 -25.34
C PRO A 342 4.87 -11.69 -24.87
N GLY A 343 6.04 -12.20 -25.25
CA GLY A 343 6.42 -13.56 -24.89
C GLY A 343 7.89 -13.87 -25.13
N ILE A 344 8.28 -15.09 -24.79
CA ILE A 344 9.60 -15.65 -24.91
C ILE A 344 9.49 -16.93 -25.73
N ILE A 345 10.44 -17.18 -26.61
CA ILE A 345 10.47 -18.40 -27.41
C ILE A 345 11.77 -19.15 -27.15
N HIS A 346 11.65 -20.44 -26.82
CA HIS A 346 12.75 -21.37 -26.79
C HIS A 346 12.70 -22.25 -28.04
N TYR A 347 13.78 -22.21 -28.83
CA TYR A 347 13.96 -23.06 -29.99
C TYR A 347 14.90 -24.20 -29.62
N LEU A 348 14.41 -25.42 -29.62
CA LEU A 348 15.13 -26.63 -29.26
C LEU A 348 15.45 -27.38 -30.56
N PRO A 349 16.72 -27.51 -30.96
CA PRO A 349 17.11 -28.16 -32.19
C PRO A 349 16.78 -29.64 -32.20
N ILE A 350 16.48 -30.20 -33.36
CA ILE A 350 16.34 -31.62 -33.59
C ILE A 350 17.45 -32.01 -34.57
N PRO A 351 18.67 -32.34 -34.15
CA PRO A 351 19.77 -32.68 -35.02
C PRO A 351 19.56 -34.05 -35.65
N LEU A 352 19.83 -34.17 -36.93
CA LEU A 352 19.93 -35.44 -37.65
C LEU A 352 21.36 -35.96 -37.64
N ASP A 353 22.31 -35.06 -37.87
CA ASP A 353 23.76 -35.30 -37.78
C ASP A 353 24.50 -33.99 -37.45
N GLU A 354 25.81 -33.99 -37.44
CA GLU A 354 26.64 -32.79 -37.13
C GLU A 354 26.38 -31.58 -38.01
N ARG A 355 25.80 -31.75 -39.20
CA ARG A 355 25.59 -30.69 -40.21
C ARG A 355 24.13 -30.49 -40.62
N ARG A 356 23.25 -31.44 -40.33
CA ARG A 356 21.85 -31.41 -40.77
C ARG A 356 20.91 -31.44 -39.56
N THR A 357 19.92 -30.61 -39.62
CA THR A 357 18.83 -30.60 -38.66
C THR A 357 17.53 -31.04 -39.31
N LEU A 358 16.70 -31.78 -38.60
CA LEU A 358 15.32 -32.06 -38.99
C LEU A 358 14.47 -30.79 -38.87
N GLY A 359 14.86 -29.90 -37.97
CA GLY A 359 14.17 -28.68 -37.64
C GLY A 359 14.37 -28.29 -36.17
N ALA A 360 13.42 -27.59 -35.60
CA ALA A 360 13.43 -27.23 -34.18
C ALA A 360 12.01 -27.29 -33.59
N VAL A 361 11.92 -27.62 -32.32
CA VAL A 361 10.72 -27.40 -31.49
C VAL A 361 10.75 -25.97 -31.01
N ALA A 362 9.74 -25.18 -31.32
CA ALA A 362 9.55 -23.86 -30.70
C ALA A 362 8.54 -23.96 -29.55
N MET A 363 9.02 -23.70 -28.34
CA MET A 363 8.21 -23.56 -27.14
C MET A 363 7.92 -22.07 -26.97
N VAL A 364 6.66 -21.67 -27.14
CA VAL A 364 6.24 -20.27 -27.10
C VAL A 364 5.56 -19.97 -25.79
N ILE A 365 6.21 -19.21 -24.94
CA ILE A 365 5.71 -18.78 -23.63
C ILE A 365 5.05 -17.41 -23.78
N SER A 366 3.79 -17.32 -23.40
CA SER A 366 3.08 -16.05 -23.31
C SER A 366 3.26 -15.45 -21.93
N LEU A 367 3.78 -14.23 -21.84
CA LEU A 367 3.94 -13.55 -20.55
C LEU A 367 2.61 -13.23 -19.86
N PRO A 368 1.54 -12.81 -20.55
CA PRO A 368 0.22 -12.69 -19.92
C PRO A 368 -0.28 -14.02 -19.34
N MET A 369 -0.18 -15.13 -20.08
CA MET A 369 -0.61 -16.44 -19.58
C MET A 369 0.27 -16.93 -18.43
N LEU A 370 1.57 -16.64 -18.46
CA LEU A 370 2.48 -16.90 -17.34
C LEU A 370 2.03 -16.13 -16.10
N ALA A 371 1.77 -14.84 -16.24
CA ALA A 371 1.27 -14.02 -15.16
C ALA A 371 -0.07 -14.52 -14.60
N ASP A 372 -1.02 -14.90 -15.47
CA ASP A 372 -2.31 -15.46 -15.05
C ASP A 372 -2.13 -16.78 -14.31
N THR A 373 -1.21 -17.64 -14.75
CA THR A 373 -0.88 -18.89 -14.05
C THR A 373 -0.30 -18.60 -12.68
N LEU A 374 0.69 -17.70 -12.59
CA LEU A 374 1.28 -17.27 -11.33
C LEU A 374 0.24 -16.68 -10.39
N PHE A 375 -0.65 -15.84 -10.91
CA PHE A 375 -1.67 -15.18 -10.10
C PHE A 375 -2.76 -16.15 -9.65
N SER A 376 -3.02 -17.23 -10.39
CA SER A 376 -4.01 -18.24 -10.01
C SER A 376 -3.55 -19.14 -8.84
N GLU A 377 -2.25 -19.27 -8.62
CA GLU A 377 -1.67 -20.07 -7.53
C GLU A 377 -1.51 -19.29 -6.23
N VAL A 378 -1.60 -17.96 -6.30
CA VAL A 378 -1.46 -17.08 -5.15
C VAL A 378 -2.82 -16.67 -4.65
N ASP A 379 -2.98 -16.63 -3.34
CA ASP A 379 -4.17 -16.05 -2.72
C ASP A 379 -4.25 -14.56 -3.01
N THR A 380 -4.98 -14.23 -4.06
CA THR A 380 -5.15 -12.86 -4.57
C THR A 380 -5.88 -11.93 -3.61
N GLN A 381 -6.58 -12.47 -2.59
CA GLN A 381 -7.20 -11.68 -1.55
C GLN A 381 -6.16 -11.14 -0.57
N HIS A 382 -5.06 -11.86 -0.38
CA HIS A 382 -4.04 -11.56 0.63
C HIS A 382 -2.71 -11.07 0.04
N THR A 383 -2.50 -11.16 -1.27
CA THR A 383 -1.22 -10.82 -1.90
C THR A 383 -1.43 -10.05 -3.21
N SER A 384 -0.65 -9.01 -3.38
CA SER A 384 -0.56 -8.22 -4.63
C SER A 384 0.73 -8.59 -5.35
N LEU A 385 0.66 -8.79 -6.67
CA LEU A 385 1.78 -9.21 -7.50
C LEU A 385 2.00 -8.24 -8.65
N LEU A 386 3.26 -8.01 -8.98
CA LEU A 386 3.70 -7.25 -10.13
C LEU A 386 4.86 -7.98 -10.82
N LEU A 387 4.70 -8.27 -12.10
CA LEU A 387 5.75 -8.84 -12.93
C LEU A 387 6.35 -7.74 -13.81
N THR A 388 7.67 -7.59 -13.76
CA THR A 388 8.39 -6.53 -14.49
C THR A 388 9.56 -7.07 -15.30
N GLN A 389 9.98 -6.33 -16.31
CA GLN A 389 11.26 -6.48 -16.98
C GLN A 389 11.95 -5.11 -17.02
N GLY A 390 12.94 -4.92 -16.15
CA GLY A 390 13.46 -3.59 -15.90
C GLY A 390 12.36 -2.63 -15.43
N GLU A 391 12.20 -1.51 -16.11
CA GLU A 391 11.13 -0.54 -15.80
C GLU A 391 9.76 -0.87 -16.42
N ARG A 392 9.70 -1.89 -17.28
CA ARG A 392 8.47 -2.25 -17.99
C ARG A 392 7.62 -3.20 -17.17
N ILE A 393 6.39 -2.80 -16.89
CA ILE A 393 5.38 -3.67 -16.26
C ILE A 393 4.86 -4.63 -17.33
N LEU A 394 4.98 -5.94 -17.09
CA LEU A 394 4.49 -7.00 -17.96
C LEU A 394 3.09 -7.46 -17.55
N ALA A 395 2.85 -7.55 -16.24
CA ALA A 395 1.55 -7.89 -15.69
C ALA A 395 1.44 -7.36 -14.23
N SER A 396 0.23 -7.05 -13.80
CA SER A 396 -0.04 -6.56 -12.45
C SER A 396 -1.41 -7.03 -11.98
N LEU A 397 -1.47 -7.58 -10.78
CA LEU A 397 -2.71 -7.94 -10.12
C LEU A 397 -3.37 -6.73 -9.43
N VAL A 398 -2.58 -5.69 -9.13
CA VAL A 398 -3.03 -4.43 -8.49
C VAL A 398 -2.40 -3.26 -9.23
N PRO A 399 -3.08 -2.10 -9.34
CA PRO A 399 -2.48 -0.91 -9.93
C PRO A 399 -1.14 -0.58 -9.29
N ALA A 400 -0.10 -0.40 -10.12
CA ALA A 400 1.28 -0.12 -9.69
C ALA A 400 1.40 1.10 -8.75
N THR A 401 0.43 2.02 -8.81
CA THR A 401 0.32 3.21 -7.94
C THR A 401 0.03 2.89 -6.47
N ARG A 402 -0.29 1.65 -6.13
CA ARG A 402 -0.59 1.20 -4.77
C ARG A 402 0.51 0.34 -4.14
N LEU A 403 1.67 0.23 -4.79
CA LEU A 403 2.82 -0.47 -4.22
C LEU A 403 3.41 0.40 -3.09
N GLY A 404 3.54 -0.19 -1.91
CA GLY A 404 4.03 0.47 -0.71
C GLY A 404 5.38 -0.09 -0.23
N PRO A 405 5.89 0.37 0.92
CA PRO A 405 7.22 -0.01 1.42
C PRO A 405 7.37 -1.49 1.83
N TRP A 406 6.29 -2.28 1.82
CA TRP A 406 6.30 -3.72 2.14
C TRP A 406 6.52 -4.60 0.92
N GLN A 407 6.88 -4.01 -0.21
CA GLN A 407 7.18 -4.75 -1.43
C GLN A 407 8.53 -5.46 -1.31
N HIS A 408 8.55 -6.71 -1.75
CA HIS A 408 9.77 -7.49 -1.95
C HIS A 408 9.90 -7.86 -3.41
N GLU A 409 11.03 -7.49 -3.99
CA GLU A 409 11.35 -7.86 -5.36
C GLU A 409 12.24 -9.10 -5.35
N VAL A 410 11.81 -10.11 -6.08
CA VAL A 410 12.58 -11.33 -6.35
C VAL A 410 12.93 -11.34 -7.83
N GLN A 411 14.21 -11.50 -8.14
CA GLN A 411 14.66 -11.65 -9.51
C GLN A 411 14.44 -13.11 -9.96
N LEU A 412 13.63 -13.28 -10.98
CA LEU A 412 13.39 -14.55 -11.64
C LEU A 412 14.29 -14.63 -12.86
N ASP A 413 15.18 -15.61 -12.90
CA ASP A 413 15.92 -15.91 -14.12
C ASP A 413 15.18 -17.00 -14.92
N ILE A 414 14.42 -16.58 -15.91
CA ILE A 414 13.78 -17.52 -16.84
C ILE A 414 14.72 -17.77 -17.99
N SER A 415 15.62 -18.73 -17.79
CA SER A 415 16.58 -19.16 -18.81
C SER A 415 17.50 -18.05 -19.34
N GLY A 416 18.04 -17.22 -18.46
CA GLY A 416 18.92 -16.11 -18.79
C GLY A 416 18.18 -14.80 -19.06
N ILE A 417 16.87 -14.75 -18.86
CA ILE A 417 16.07 -13.53 -18.95
C ILE A 417 15.69 -13.09 -17.56
N PRO A 418 16.23 -11.98 -17.07
CA PRO A 418 15.87 -11.47 -15.75
C PRO A 418 14.47 -10.83 -15.78
N LEU A 419 13.57 -11.35 -14.98
CA LEU A 419 12.27 -10.76 -14.70
C LEU A 419 12.20 -10.40 -13.21
N GLY A 420 11.63 -9.25 -12.90
CA GLY A 420 11.35 -8.84 -11.53
C GLY A 420 9.95 -9.30 -11.12
N LEU A 421 9.85 -10.08 -10.05
CA LEU A 421 8.59 -10.40 -9.40
C LEU A 421 8.49 -9.60 -8.11
N THR A 422 7.65 -8.58 -8.09
CA THR A 422 7.39 -7.82 -6.88
C THR A 422 6.16 -8.37 -6.19
N ILE A 423 6.31 -8.73 -4.92
CA ILE A 423 5.27 -9.28 -4.07
C ILE A 423 5.03 -8.30 -2.92
N GLN A 424 3.76 -8.07 -2.63
CA GLN A 424 3.34 -7.21 -1.54
C GLN A 424 2.12 -7.83 -0.85
N PRO A 425 2.06 -7.83 0.50
CA PRO A 425 0.83 -8.16 1.21
C PRO A 425 -0.31 -7.25 0.77
N SER A 426 -1.50 -7.81 0.54
CA SER A 426 -2.68 -7.00 0.23
C SER A 426 -3.07 -6.13 1.42
N HIS A 427 -3.82 -5.07 1.14
CA HIS A 427 -4.32 -4.18 2.19
C HIS A 427 -5.21 -4.92 3.21
N SER A 428 -6.02 -5.87 2.77
CA SER A 428 -6.85 -6.71 3.64
C SER A 428 -6.00 -7.53 4.61
N ARG A 429 -4.94 -8.18 4.13
CA ARG A 429 -4.01 -8.95 4.95
C ARG A 429 -3.27 -8.08 5.96
N LEU A 430 -2.84 -6.89 5.54
CA LEU A 430 -2.21 -5.92 6.44
C LEU A 430 -3.16 -5.50 7.56
N LEU A 431 -4.45 -5.29 7.27
CA LEU A 431 -5.45 -4.95 8.28
C LEU A 431 -5.76 -6.12 9.21
N GLU A 432 -5.76 -7.36 8.73
CA GLU A 432 -6.02 -8.57 9.53
C GLU A 432 -4.82 -8.94 10.42
N GLN A 433 -3.62 -8.88 9.87
CA GLN A 433 -2.38 -9.21 10.58
C GLN A 433 -1.86 -8.06 11.44
N PHE A 434 -2.34 -6.83 11.18
CA PHE A 434 -2.05 -5.71 12.06
C PHE A 434 -2.73 -5.98 13.41
N PRO A 435 -1.99 -6.44 14.41
CA PRO A 435 -2.62 -6.72 15.67
C PRO A 435 -3.21 -5.41 16.16
N ARG A 436 -4.47 -5.42 16.51
CA ARG A 436 -5.16 -4.30 17.19
C ARG A 436 -4.42 -3.89 18.46
N HIS A 437 -3.48 -4.73 18.90
CA HIS A 437 -2.69 -4.56 20.13
C HIS A 437 -1.94 -3.23 20.26
N PRO A 438 -1.19 -2.72 19.25
CA PRO A 438 -0.50 -1.44 19.44
C PRO A 438 -1.46 -0.27 19.64
N MET A 439 -2.58 -0.23 18.89
CA MET A 439 -3.58 0.82 19.05
C MET A 439 -4.33 0.69 20.39
N VAL A 440 -4.68 -0.52 20.77
CA VAL A 440 -5.30 -0.79 22.09
C VAL A 440 -4.34 -0.36 23.21
N THR A 441 -3.06 -0.69 23.11
CA THR A 441 -2.03 -0.27 24.08
C THR A 441 -1.94 1.24 24.18
N LEU A 442 -1.90 1.94 23.04
CA LEU A 442 -1.85 3.41 23.01
C LEU A 442 -3.10 4.01 23.65
N VAL A 443 -4.30 3.62 23.21
CA VAL A 443 -5.57 4.16 23.71
C VAL A 443 -5.73 3.86 25.20
N THR A 444 -5.45 2.63 25.63
CA THR A 444 -5.54 2.23 27.04
C THR A 444 -4.54 3.00 27.89
N GLY A 445 -3.30 3.12 27.44
CA GLY A 445 -2.25 3.85 28.14
C GLY A 445 -2.57 5.34 28.31
N LEU A 446 -3.07 5.98 27.24
CA LEU A 446 -3.51 7.37 27.28
C LEU A 446 -4.73 7.56 28.20
N THR A 447 -5.68 6.63 28.16
CA THR A 447 -6.87 6.64 29.04
C THR A 447 -6.46 6.51 30.50
N LEU A 448 -5.58 5.57 30.83
CA LEU A 448 -5.07 5.38 32.17
C LEU A 448 -4.30 6.62 32.68
N ALA A 449 -3.48 7.25 31.82
CA ALA A 449 -2.78 8.48 32.15
C ALA A 449 -3.75 9.62 32.50
N TYR A 450 -4.83 9.73 31.74
CA TYR A 450 -5.88 10.72 31.98
C TYR A 450 -6.66 10.44 33.28
N LEU A 451 -7.04 9.20 33.52
CA LEU A 451 -7.70 8.79 34.77
C LEU A 451 -6.80 9.03 35.98
N LEU A 452 -5.51 8.68 35.90
CA LEU A 452 -4.54 8.95 36.94
C LEU A 452 -4.47 10.45 37.26
N TYR A 453 -4.43 11.30 36.22
CA TYR A 453 -4.46 12.74 36.41
C TYR A 453 -5.71 13.20 37.15
N LEU A 454 -6.90 12.72 36.74
CA LEU A 454 -8.17 13.11 37.36
C LEU A 454 -8.21 12.73 38.88
N VAL A 455 -7.78 11.51 39.20
CA VAL A 455 -7.72 11.00 40.55
C VAL A 455 -6.76 11.82 41.41
N LEU A 456 -5.54 12.04 40.95
CA LEU A 456 -4.53 12.84 41.67
C LEU A 456 -4.97 14.29 41.82
N HIS A 457 -5.58 14.86 40.79
CA HIS A 457 -6.12 16.23 40.85
C HIS A 457 -7.27 16.36 41.85
N GLY A 458 -8.22 15.40 41.84
CA GLY A 458 -9.33 15.34 42.78
C GLY A 458 -8.82 15.22 44.24
N TYR A 459 -7.86 14.31 44.49
CA TYR A 459 -7.25 14.12 45.81
C TYR A 459 -6.56 15.39 46.33
N ILE A 460 -5.74 16.05 45.50
CA ILE A 460 -5.04 17.28 45.89
C ILE A 460 -6.04 18.41 46.19
N ARG A 461 -7.12 18.50 45.39
CA ARG A 461 -8.18 19.50 45.60
C ARG A 461 -8.91 19.32 46.93
N LEU A 462 -9.27 18.06 47.24
CA LEU A 462 -9.89 17.70 48.54
C LEU A 462 -8.93 17.98 49.71
N ALA A 463 -7.66 17.60 49.61
CA ALA A 463 -6.66 17.85 50.66
C ALA A 463 -6.39 19.34 50.87
N LEU A 464 -6.57 20.20 49.86
CA LEU A 464 -6.45 21.66 50.02
C LEU A 464 -7.71 22.31 50.60
N GLN A 465 -8.89 21.69 50.47
CA GLN A 465 -10.13 22.19 51.06
C GLN A 465 -10.26 21.85 52.54
N HIS A 466 -9.56 20.81 53.02
CA HIS A 466 -9.53 20.39 54.42
C HIS A 466 -8.40 21.04 55.26
N ARG A 467 -7.60 21.92 54.67
CA ARG A 467 -6.63 22.78 55.32
C ARG A 467 -7.12 24.21 55.38
#